data_18e5e5a93637cfbef8bcaa4eecb8bbd8
#
_entry.id   18e5e5a93637cfbef8bcaa4eecb8bbd8
#
_cell.length_a   1.000
_cell.length_b   1.000
_cell.length_c   1.000
_cell.angle_alpha   90.00
_cell.angle_beta   90.00
_cell.angle_gamma   90.00
#
_symmetry.space_group_name_H-M   'P 1'
#
loop_
_entity.id
_entity.type
_entity.pdbx_description
1 polymer ?
#
loop_
_entity_poly.entity_id
_entity_poly.type
_entity_poly.pdbx_seq_one_letter_code
_entity_poly.pdbx_strand_id
1 'polypeptide(L)'
;MVPSARTPLRTDRLRAVNEPRAVTVELNESGRMTVGRPDGQTVGEVEAILESWRIDDEWWRQTIARAYMEVMLEGGKRMVLFQDLITGQWFAQMP
;
A
#
# COMPACT_ATOMS: atom_id res chain seq x y z
N MET A 1 8.17 22.92 12.69
CA MET A 1 8.04 22.40 12.31
C MET A 1 7.77 21.82 12.31
N VAL A 2 7.90 21.93 12.36
CA VAL A 2 7.61 21.22 12.05
C VAL A 2 7.53 20.48 12.19
N PRO A 3 7.56 20.40 12.18
CA PRO A 3 7.59 19.52 12.10
C PRO A 3 7.70 18.77 12.25
N SER A 4 7.84 18.88 12.33
CA SER A 4 8.02 18.08 12.25
C SER A 4 8.26 17.70 12.25
N ALA A 5 8.36 17.90 12.46
CA ALA A 5 8.66 17.49 12.18
C ALA A 5 9.28 17.35 12.17
N ARG A 6 9.55 17.55 12.19
CA ARG A 6 10.24 17.37 11.94
C ARG A 6 11.34 16.57 11.89
N THR A 7 12.45 16.08 12.03
CA THR A 7 13.22 14.90 11.90
C THR A 7 13.44 14.53 10.45
N PRO A 8 13.91 15.37 9.65
CA PRO A 8 13.80 15.21 8.20
C PRO A 8 14.73 14.19 7.61
N LEU A 9 15.97 14.08 8.08
CA LEU A 9 16.95 13.26 7.39
C LEU A 9 16.61 11.78 7.43
N ARG A 10 16.29 11.29 8.61
CA ARG A 10 15.94 9.89 8.72
C ARG A 10 14.64 9.58 8.01
N THR A 11 13.76 10.54 8.02
CA THR A 11 12.49 10.39 7.34
C THR A 11 12.69 10.21 5.86
N ASP A 12 13.60 10.97 5.28
CA ASP A 12 13.88 10.85 3.86
C ASP A 12 14.44 9.50 3.51
N ARG A 13 15.32 8.99 4.34
CA ARG A 13 15.88 7.66 4.12
C ARG A 13 14.82 6.59 4.21
N LEU A 14 13.93 6.71 5.19
CA LEU A 14 12.85 5.75 5.33
C LEU A 14 11.89 5.81 4.16
N ARG A 15 11.64 7.00 3.64
CA ARG A 15 10.78 7.11 2.46
C ARG A 15 11.36 6.40 1.26
N ALA A 16 12.67 6.46 1.09
CA ALA A 16 13.30 5.79 -0.03
C ALA A 16 13.10 4.27 0.05
N VAL A 17 13.16 3.72 1.27
CA VAL A 17 12.98 2.30 1.49
C VAL A 17 11.51 1.90 1.35
N ASN A 18 10.62 2.76 1.82
CA ASN A 18 9.19 2.44 1.89
C ASN A 18 8.37 3.10 0.79
N GLU A 19 9.04 3.46 -0.28
CA GLU A 19 8.36 4.13 -1.38
C GLU A 19 7.29 3.22 -1.97
N PRO A 20 6.06 3.73 -2.16
CA PRO A 20 4.99 2.90 -2.72
C PRO A 20 5.30 2.50 -4.15
N ARG A 21 4.94 1.29 -4.51
CA ARG A 21 5.12 0.78 -5.86
C ARG A 21 3.77 0.36 -6.40
N ALA A 22 3.52 0.70 -7.65
CA ALA A 22 2.27 0.32 -8.29
C ALA A 22 2.16 -1.19 -8.37
N VAL A 23 0.98 -1.71 -8.06
CA VAL A 23 0.71 -3.13 -8.15
C VAL A 23 -0.69 -3.32 -8.73
N THR A 24 -1.01 -4.55 -9.08
CA THR A 24 -2.36 -4.94 -9.45
C THR A 24 -2.91 -5.84 -8.37
N VAL A 25 -4.21 -5.75 -8.13
CA VAL A 25 -4.88 -6.60 -7.15
C VAL A 25 -6.10 -7.18 -7.83
N GLU A 26 -6.17 -8.50 -7.88
CA GLU A 26 -7.26 -9.21 -8.54
C GLU A 26 -7.76 -10.33 -7.64
N LEU A 27 -9.00 -10.73 -7.84
CA LEU A 27 -9.54 -11.89 -7.17
C LEU A 27 -9.35 -13.11 -8.07
N ASN A 28 -8.80 -14.18 -7.49
CA ASN A 28 -8.68 -15.42 -8.23
C ASN A 28 -9.95 -16.24 -8.13
N GLU A 29 -9.94 -17.43 -8.72
CA GLU A 29 -11.12 -18.27 -8.77
C GLU A 29 -11.59 -18.70 -7.39
N SER A 30 -10.67 -18.76 -6.42
CA SER A 30 -11.00 -19.13 -5.05
C SER A 30 -11.57 -17.96 -4.26
N GLY A 31 -11.60 -16.76 -4.84
CA GLY A 31 -12.08 -15.58 -4.14
C GLY A 31 -11.00 -14.91 -3.31
N ARG A 32 -9.74 -15.30 -3.46
CA ARG A 32 -8.64 -14.68 -2.76
C ARG A 32 -8.01 -13.59 -3.61
N MET A 33 -7.48 -12.59 -2.93
CA MET A 33 -6.80 -11.51 -3.64
C MET A 33 -5.40 -11.96 -4.05
N THR A 34 -5.04 -11.63 -5.28
CA THR A 34 -3.70 -11.87 -5.80
C THR A 34 -3.06 -10.54 -6.11
N VAL A 35 -1.83 -10.36 -5.64
CA VAL A 35 -1.07 -9.14 -5.86
C VAL A 35 -0.08 -9.40 -6.99
N GLY A 36 -0.08 -8.51 -7.97
CA GLY A 36 0.81 -8.64 -9.11
C GLY A 36 1.52 -7.35 -9.41
N ARG A 37 2.52 -7.44 -10.27
CA ARG A 37 3.24 -6.28 -10.76
C ARG A 37 2.61 -5.80 -12.05
N PRO A 38 2.82 -4.54 -12.41
CA PRO A 38 2.29 -4.05 -13.69
C PRO A 38 2.84 -4.81 -14.89
N ASP A 39 4.01 -5.43 -14.76
CA ASP A 39 4.60 -6.22 -15.84
C ASP A 39 3.98 -7.61 -15.94
N GLY A 40 3.04 -7.96 -15.09
CA GLY A 40 2.36 -9.22 -15.13
C GLY A 40 2.88 -10.28 -14.21
N GLN A 41 4.00 -10.03 -13.53
CA GLN A 41 4.52 -10.99 -12.57
C GLN A 41 3.69 -11.00 -11.30
N THR A 42 3.44 -12.19 -10.80
CA THR A 42 2.69 -12.36 -9.56
C THR A 42 3.61 -12.16 -8.36
N VAL A 43 3.20 -11.31 -7.43
CA VAL A 43 3.93 -11.13 -6.18
C VAL A 43 3.51 -12.19 -5.18
N GLY A 44 2.21 -12.46 -5.08
CA GLY A 44 1.74 -13.47 -4.17
C GLY A 44 0.24 -13.40 -3.98
N GLU A 45 -0.28 -14.40 -3.30
CA GLU A 45 -1.69 -14.48 -2.95
C GLU A 45 -1.86 -14.08 -1.50
N VAL A 46 -2.90 -13.28 -1.23
CA VAL A 46 -3.17 -12.82 0.13
C VAL A 46 -3.78 -13.97 0.92
N GLU A 47 -3.10 -14.35 1.99
CA GLU A 47 -3.56 -15.40 2.87
C GLU A 47 -4.46 -14.85 3.97
N ALA A 48 -4.13 -13.66 4.49
CA ALA A 48 -4.91 -13.06 5.56
C ALA A 48 -4.79 -11.55 5.49
N ILE A 49 -5.86 -10.87 5.88
CA ILE A 49 -5.84 -9.44 6.09
C ILE A 49 -5.69 -9.22 7.59
N LEU A 50 -4.59 -8.59 7.97
CA LEU A 50 -4.26 -8.42 9.38
C LEU A 50 -4.89 -7.17 9.96
N GLU A 51 -4.95 -6.11 9.15
CA GLU A 51 -5.48 -4.84 9.62
C GLU A 51 -5.92 -4.04 8.41
N SER A 52 -6.92 -3.20 8.57
CA SER A 52 -7.33 -2.30 7.50
C SER A 52 -7.73 -0.96 8.12
N TRP A 53 -7.45 0.11 7.38
CA TRP A 53 -7.81 1.45 7.83
C TRP A 53 -7.97 2.33 6.61
N ARG A 54 -8.53 3.50 6.84
CA ARG A 54 -8.79 4.43 5.74
C ARG A 54 -8.26 5.80 6.12
N ILE A 55 -7.67 6.47 5.15
CA ILE A 55 -7.20 7.84 5.31
C ILE A 55 -7.96 8.72 4.34
N ASP A 56 -8.68 9.70 4.86
CA ASP A 56 -9.34 10.71 4.09
C ASP A 56 -8.79 12.04 4.55
N ASP A 57 -8.18 12.78 3.65
CA ASP A 57 -7.57 14.04 4.01
C ASP A 57 -7.71 15.01 2.85
N GLU A 58 -7.65 16.27 3.19
CA GLU A 58 -7.71 17.32 2.20
C GLU A 58 -6.53 18.24 2.47
N TRP A 59 -5.59 18.22 1.56
CA TRP A 59 -4.37 18.99 1.73
C TRP A 59 -4.31 20.03 0.64
N TRP A 60 -4.33 21.29 1.02
CA TRP A 60 -4.38 22.40 0.06
C TRP A 60 -5.60 22.23 -0.83
N ARG A 61 -5.35 21.91 -2.08
CA ARG A 61 -6.42 21.73 -3.06
C ARG A 61 -6.52 20.30 -3.54
N GLN A 62 -5.83 19.40 -2.86
CA GLN A 62 -5.86 17.98 -3.22
C GLN A 62 -6.63 17.20 -2.20
N THR A 63 -7.46 16.33 -2.69
CA THR A 63 -8.17 15.39 -1.85
C THR A 63 -7.39 14.09 -1.84
N ILE A 64 -7.10 13.58 -0.66
CA ILE A 64 -6.45 12.31 -0.48
C ILE A 64 -7.44 11.35 0.14
N ALA A 65 -7.72 10.27 -0.58
CA ALA A 65 -8.62 9.23 -0.08
C ALA A 65 -7.97 7.91 -0.40
N ARG A 66 -7.56 7.15 0.64
CA ARG A 66 -6.85 5.90 0.48
C ARG A 66 -7.39 4.86 1.45
N ALA A 67 -7.54 3.66 0.94
CA ALA A 67 -7.91 2.51 1.77
C ALA A 67 -6.68 1.62 1.91
N TYR A 68 -6.22 1.46 3.14
CA TYR A 68 -5.02 0.69 3.45
C TYR A 68 -5.38 -0.66 4.05
N MET A 69 -4.55 -1.64 3.79
CA MET A 69 -4.65 -2.91 4.49
C MET A 69 -3.27 -3.53 4.64
N GLU A 70 -3.02 -4.06 5.81
CA GLU A 70 -1.83 -4.88 6.02
C GLU A 70 -2.25 -6.33 5.79
N VAL A 71 -1.52 -7.01 4.91
CA VAL A 71 -1.86 -8.36 4.52
C VAL A 71 -0.68 -9.28 4.73
N MET A 72 -0.98 -10.55 4.90
CA MET A 72 0.01 -11.61 4.90
C MET A 72 -0.17 -12.40 3.63
N LEU A 73 0.91 -12.52 2.87
CA LEU A 73 0.92 -13.32 1.66
C LEU A 73 1.29 -14.75 2.01
N GLU A 74 1.01 -15.65 1.07
CA GLU A 74 1.48 -17.02 1.20
C GLU A 74 2.98 -17.03 1.43
N GLY A 75 3.42 -17.87 2.36
CA GLY A 75 4.81 -17.91 2.75
C GLY A 75 5.15 -17.04 3.93
N GLY A 76 4.17 -16.32 4.47
CA GLY A 76 4.36 -15.53 5.69
C GLY A 76 4.90 -14.14 5.47
N LYS A 77 5.01 -13.68 4.23
CA LYS A 77 5.51 -12.35 3.95
C LYS A 77 4.43 -11.30 4.19
N ARG A 78 4.77 -10.24 4.89
CA ARG A 78 3.84 -9.16 5.16
C ARG A 78 4.02 -8.02 4.20
N MET A 79 2.93 -7.32 3.94
CA MET A 79 2.94 -6.23 2.99
C MET A 79 1.79 -5.29 3.31
N VAL A 80 1.98 -4.00 3.07
CA VAL A 80 0.89 -3.03 3.18
C VAL A 80 0.45 -2.69 1.76
N LEU A 81 -0.84 -2.85 1.51
CA LEU A 81 -1.45 -2.46 0.24
C LEU A 81 -2.33 -1.26 0.48
N PHE A 82 -2.38 -0.35 -0.48
CA PHE A 82 -3.41 0.67 -0.42
C PHE A 82 -3.96 0.93 -1.80
N GLN A 83 -5.21 1.32 -1.82
CA GLN A 83 -5.88 1.73 -3.04
C GLN A 83 -6.16 3.23 -2.96
N ASP A 84 -5.74 3.94 -3.98
CA ASP A 84 -6.13 5.33 -4.14
C ASP A 84 -7.58 5.33 -4.60
N LEU A 85 -8.47 5.83 -3.75
CA LEU A 85 -9.91 5.75 -4.03
C LEU A 85 -10.35 6.74 -5.08
N ILE A 86 -9.50 7.68 -5.44
CA ILE A 86 -9.83 8.64 -6.49
C ILE A 86 -9.52 8.04 -7.85
N THR A 87 -8.37 7.40 -8.00
CA THR A 87 -7.96 6.81 -9.27
C THR A 87 -8.28 5.34 -9.39
N GLY A 88 -8.47 4.66 -8.26
CA GLY A 88 -8.67 3.22 -8.23
C GLY A 88 -7.39 2.41 -8.31
N GLN A 89 -6.25 3.06 -8.37
CA GLN A 89 -4.98 2.39 -8.53
C GLN A 89 -4.49 1.82 -7.20
N TRP A 90 -3.87 0.66 -7.26
CA TRP A 90 -3.32 -0.01 -6.09
C TRP A 90 -1.82 0.18 -6.00
N PHE A 91 -1.34 0.24 -4.75
CA PHE A 91 0.08 0.38 -4.46
C PHE A 91 0.45 -0.55 -3.31
N ALA A 92 1.72 -0.91 -3.26
CA ALA A 92 2.25 -1.74 -2.18
C ALA A 92 3.43 -1.03 -1.54
N GLN A 93 3.50 -1.15 -0.22
CA GLN A 93 4.65 -0.69 0.55
C GLN A 93 5.18 -1.89 1.33
N MET A 94 6.49 -2.10 1.25
CA MET A 94 7.13 -3.12 2.05
C MET A 94 7.56 -2.52 3.37
N PRO A 95 7.34 -3.24 4.47
CA PRO A 95 7.78 -2.75 5.78
C PRO A 95 9.30 -2.65 5.88
#